data_9f00909dcef1b3f00c9910d96b19322a
#
_entry.id   9f00909dcef1b3f00c9910d96b19322a
#
_cell.length_a   1.000
_cell.length_b   1.000
_cell.length_c   1.000
_cell.angle_alpha   90.00
_cell.angle_beta   90.00
_cell.angle_gamma   90.00
#
_symmetry.space_group_name_H-M   'P 1'
#
loop_
_entity.id
_entity.type
_entity.pdbx_description
1 polymer ?
#
loop_
_entity_poly.entity_id
_entity_poly.type
_entity_poly.pdbx_seq_one_letter_code
_entity_poly.pdbx_strand_id
1 'polypeptide(L)'
;VELTARAAGGHASTPAVPSTLGMLCRAVADCEKHQFKAHLTAPVRALFQNVGPYAPFGLRLVFANLWLFGPLLPLLAGRLGGELGAMMRTTMAFTTAQGSKQINVLPTEASAGVNLRLVNLDTPESAAQHLKDVIRNDKVEVKVTYAQNASPYASAEDANWETLAKAVGDTWQGSIVSPYLMMACSDSRHF
;
A
#
# COMPACT_ATOMS: atom_id res chain seq x y z
N VAL A 1 -10.72 -2.18 -5.34
CA VAL A 1 -10.81 -1.61 -6.69
C VAL A 1 -10.76 -2.76 -7.70
N GLU A 2 -11.45 -2.59 -8.81
CA GLU A 2 -11.45 -3.54 -9.93
C GLU A 2 -10.93 -2.86 -11.20
N LEU A 3 -10.05 -3.54 -11.91
CA LEU A 3 -9.62 -3.20 -13.26
C LEU A 3 -10.39 -4.07 -14.24
N THR A 4 -11.01 -3.46 -15.27
CA THR A 4 -11.75 -4.20 -16.29
C THR A 4 -11.30 -3.78 -17.67
N ALA A 5 -10.69 -4.71 -18.41
CA ALA A 5 -10.32 -4.52 -19.81
C ALA A 5 -11.45 -5.01 -20.72
N ARG A 6 -11.79 -4.21 -21.76
CA ARG A 6 -12.81 -4.57 -22.77
C ARG A 6 -12.27 -4.43 -24.17
N ALA A 7 -12.52 -5.45 -25.00
CA ALA A 7 -12.24 -5.43 -26.44
C ALA A 7 -13.13 -6.44 -27.19
N ALA A 8 -12.99 -6.50 -28.49
CA ALA A 8 -13.65 -7.51 -29.29
C ALA A 8 -13.13 -8.90 -28.90
N GLY A 9 -14.06 -9.79 -28.57
CA GLY A 9 -13.76 -11.22 -28.40
C GLY A 9 -13.50 -11.90 -29.74
N GLY A 10 -13.27 -13.21 -29.72
CA GLY A 10 -13.08 -13.96 -30.94
C GLY A 10 -12.59 -15.37 -30.72
N HIS A 11 -12.24 -16.04 -31.81
CA HIS A 11 -11.66 -17.37 -31.75
C HIS A 11 -10.14 -17.29 -31.62
N ALA A 12 -9.55 -18.19 -30.82
CA ALA A 12 -8.10 -18.18 -30.55
C ALA A 12 -7.22 -18.41 -31.78
N SER A 13 -7.78 -18.95 -32.87
CA SER A 13 -7.02 -19.14 -34.15
C SER A 13 -6.77 -17.82 -34.93
N THR A 14 -7.52 -16.76 -34.63
CA THR A 14 -7.38 -15.44 -35.25
C THR A 14 -7.35 -14.34 -34.20
N PRO A 15 -6.30 -14.31 -33.34
CA PRO A 15 -6.28 -13.45 -32.19
C PRO A 15 -6.09 -11.98 -32.57
N ALA A 16 -6.89 -11.09 -31.95
CA ALA A 16 -6.59 -9.66 -31.95
C ALA A 16 -5.37 -9.35 -31.07
N VAL A 17 -4.55 -8.38 -31.50
CA VAL A 17 -3.37 -7.92 -30.76
C VAL A 17 -3.50 -6.43 -30.48
N PRO A 18 -3.46 -6.00 -29.23
CA PRO A 18 -3.43 -6.78 -28.01
C PRO A 18 -4.77 -7.48 -27.72
N SER A 19 -4.74 -8.68 -27.14
CA SER A 19 -5.95 -9.34 -26.65
C SER A 19 -6.47 -8.67 -25.37
N THR A 20 -7.75 -8.88 -25.03
CA THR A 20 -8.38 -8.32 -23.83
C THR A 20 -7.61 -8.71 -22.57
N LEU A 21 -7.29 -10.00 -22.43
CA LEU A 21 -6.50 -10.49 -21.30
C LEU A 21 -5.06 -9.91 -21.30
N GLY A 22 -4.44 -9.80 -22.48
CA GLY A 22 -3.11 -9.21 -22.60
C GLY A 22 -3.05 -7.74 -22.19
N MET A 23 -4.12 -6.96 -22.47
CA MET A 23 -4.25 -5.58 -22.00
C MET A 23 -4.35 -5.51 -20.46
N LEU A 24 -5.18 -6.38 -19.87
CA LEU A 24 -5.32 -6.47 -18.41
C LEU A 24 -4.00 -6.85 -17.74
N CYS A 25 -3.33 -7.90 -18.23
CA CYS A 25 -2.04 -8.35 -17.67
C CYS A 25 -0.97 -7.23 -17.72
N ARG A 26 -0.96 -6.45 -18.80
CA ARG A 26 -0.05 -5.30 -18.91
C ARG A 26 -0.39 -4.22 -17.89
N ALA A 27 -1.67 -3.88 -17.73
CA ALA A 27 -2.14 -2.91 -16.74
C ALA A 27 -1.74 -3.34 -15.31
N VAL A 28 -1.92 -4.61 -14.96
CA VAL A 28 -1.48 -5.18 -13.67
C VAL A 28 0.03 -5.03 -13.48
N ALA A 29 0.82 -5.46 -14.48
CA ALA A 29 2.27 -5.39 -14.40
C ALA A 29 2.80 -3.95 -14.30
N ASP A 30 2.17 -3.01 -15.02
CA ASP A 30 2.52 -1.59 -14.95
C ASP A 30 2.19 -1.01 -13.57
N CYS A 31 1.05 -1.37 -12.97
CA CYS A 31 0.71 -0.97 -11.62
C CYS A 31 1.70 -1.54 -10.59
N GLU A 32 2.06 -2.82 -10.67
CA GLU A 32 3.04 -3.43 -9.76
C GLU A 32 4.43 -2.79 -9.88
N LYS A 33 4.81 -2.38 -11.08
CA LYS A 33 6.08 -1.68 -11.32
C LYS A 33 6.07 -0.24 -10.79
N HIS A 34 4.93 0.45 -10.83
CA HIS A 34 4.80 1.86 -10.45
C HIS A 34 4.01 1.99 -9.14
N GLN A 35 4.64 1.54 -8.05
CA GLN A 35 4.08 1.58 -6.71
C GLN A 35 3.81 3.01 -6.24
N PHE A 36 2.92 3.15 -5.25
CA PHE A 36 2.68 4.43 -4.58
C PHE A 36 3.94 4.98 -3.95
N LYS A 37 4.04 6.30 -3.89
CA LYS A 37 5.18 6.99 -3.28
C LYS A 37 5.22 6.70 -1.77
N ALA A 38 6.39 6.37 -1.28
CA ALA A 38 6.60 6.18 0.15
C ALA A 38 6.88 7.51 0.86
N HIS A 39 6.43 7.62 2.12
CA HIS A 39 6.55 8.80 2.97
C HIS A 39 6.95 8.41 4.40
N LEU A 40 7.82 9.20 5.02
CA LEU A 40 8.12 9.04 6.45
C LEU A 40 7.04 9.77 7.26
N THR A 41 5.98 9.03 7.61
CA THR A 41 4.86 9.54 8.40
C THR A 41 5.22 9.77 9.87
N ALA A 42 4.43 10.57 10.60
CA ALA A 42 4.70 10.86 12.00
C ALA A 42 4.80 9.60 12.90
N PRO A 43 3.88 8.61 12.81
CA PRO A 43 4.01 7.38 13.62
C PRO A 43 5.27 6.58 13.29
N VAL A 44 5.65 6.49 12.03
CA VAL A 44 6.86 5.76 11.62
C VAL A 44 8.13 6.48 12.07
N ARG A 45 8.12 7.82 12.05
CA ARG A 45 9.20 8.62 12.61
C ARG A 45 9.36 8.38 14.11
N ALA A 46 8.25 8.41 14.87
CA ALA A 46 8.24 8.17 16.30
C ALA A 46 8.71 6.74 16.64
N LEU A 47 8.28 5.74 15.86
CA LEU A 47 8.77 4.37 15.98
C LEU A 47 10.30 4.32 15.87
N PHE A 48 10.88 4.92 14.83
CA PHE A 48 12.33 4.91 14.64
C PHE A 48 13.08 5.67 15.73
N GLN A 49 12.52 6.76 16.25
CA GLN A 49 13.11 7.52 17.35
C GLN A 49 13.11 6.72 18.65
N ASN A 50 12.03 5.99 18.95
CA ASN A 50 11.91 5.22 20.20
C ASN A 50 12.72 3.91 20.15
N VAL A 51 12.73 3.21 19.02
CA VAL A 51 13.45 1.94 18.87
C VAL A 51 14.91 2.15 18.50
N GLY A 52 15.23 3.28 17.86
CA GLY A 52 16.55 3.60 17.37
C GLY A 52 17.70 3.44 18.38
N PRO A 53 17.58 3.92 19.62
CA PRO A 53 18.64 3.78 20.64
C PRO A 53 19.04 2.32 20.93
N TYR A 54 18.13 1.38 20.70
CA TYR A 54 18.32 -0.06 20.95
C TYR A 54 18.75 -0.83 19.70
N ALA A 55 18.80 -0.18 18.56
CA ALA A 55 19.18 -0.79 17.29
C ALA A 55 20.72 -1.02 17.19
N PRO A 56 21.19 -1.94 16.32
CA PRO A 56 22.60 -2.06 15.98
C PRO A 56 23.20 -0.72 15.52
N PHE A 57 24.50 -0.53 15.74
CA PHE A 57 25.19 0.76 15.56
C PHE A 57 24.86 1.47 14.23
N GLY A 58 24.87 0.76 13.11
CA GLY A 58 24.56 1.35 11.81
C GLY A 58 23.14 1.91 11.70
N LEU A 59 22.14 1.16 12.18
CA LEU A 59 20.74 1.61 12.20
C LEU A 59 20.53 2.72 13.23
N ARG A 60 21.20 2.63 14.39
CA ARG A 60 21.16 3.68 15.41
C ARG A 60 21.67 5.01 14.87
N LEU A 61 22.75 4.99 14.08
CA LEU A 61 23.26 6.19 13.42
C LEU A 61 22.23 6.81 12.48
N VAL A 62 21.52 5.99 11.70
CA VAL A 62 20.46 6.44 10.77
C VAL A 62 19.28 7.01 11.55
N PHE A 63 18.79 6.30 12.55
CA PHE A 63 17.60 6.70 13.30
C PHE A 63 17.84 7.91 14.22
N ALA A 64 19.05 8.08 14.75
CA ALA A 64 19.43 9.28 15.48
C ALA A 64 19.52 10.52 14.60
N ASN A 65 19.72 10.35 13.29
CA ASN A 65 19.88 11.44 12.33
C ASN A 65 18.77 11.45 11.27
N LEU A 66 17.50 11.28 11.68
CA LEU A 66 16.34 11.28 10.77
C LEU A 66 16.17 12.62 10.01
N TRP A 67 16.72 13.71 10.52
CA TRP A 67 16.77 14.98 9.81
C TRP A 67 17.60 14.89 8.52
N LEU A 68 18.67 14.08 8.53
CA LEU A 68 19.57 13.86 7.39
C LEU A 68 19.11 12.67 6.53
N PHE A 69 18.80 11.54 7.16
CA PHE A 69 18.48 10.28 6.48
C PHE A 69 16.97 10.12 6.19
N GLY A 70 16.12 10.89 6.87
CA GLY A 70 14.67 10.82 6.72
C GLY A 70 14.17 10.89 5.27
N PRO A 71 14.69 11.77 4.40
CA PRO A 71 14.31 11.81 2.99
C PRO A 71 14.71 10.56 2.19
N LEU A 72 15.73 9.82 2.62
CA LEU A 72 16.22 8.62 1.95
C LEU A 72 15.47 7.34 2.38
N LEU A 73 14.95 7.31 3.60
CA LEU A 73 14.26 6.12 4.14
C LEU A 73 13.06 5.69 3.29
N PRO A 74 12.15 6.57 2.85
CA PRO A 74 11.05 6.19 1.96
C PRO A 74 11.53 5.59 0.64
N LEU A 75 12.61 6.11 0.08
CA LEU A 75 13.18 5.61 -1.17
C LEU A 75 13.74 4.19 -1.00
N LEU A 76 14.43 3.92 0.10
CA LEU A 76 14.96 2.59 0.43
C LEU A 76 13.83 1.63 0.77
N ALA A 77 12.90 2.02 1.64
CA ALA A 77 11.74 1.23 2.02
C ALA A 77 10.86 0.87 0.82
N GLY A 78 10.69 1.82 -0.11
CA GLY A 78 9.99 1.59 -1.36
C GLY A 78 10.60 0.48 -2.23
N ARG A 79 11.93 0.30 -2.17
CA ARG A 79 12.65 -0.77 -2.89
C ARG A 79 12.69 -2.09 -2.13
N LEU A 80 12.81 -2.05 -0.81
CA LEU A 80 12.93 -3.23 0.02
C LEU A 80 11.61 -3.99 0.19
N GLY A 81 10.46 -3.30 0.06
CA GLY A 81 9.14 -3.90 0.28
C GLY A 81 8.90 -4.31 1.74
N GLY A 82 8.05 -5.34 1.93
CA GLY A 82 7.76 -5.89 3.26
C GLY A 82 7.03 -4.91 4.19
N GLU A 83 7.12 -5.15 5.50
CA GLU A 83 6.42 -4.36 6.53
C GLU A 83 6.84 -2.89 6.53
N LEU A 84 8.13 -2.63 6.38
CA LEU A 84 8.64 -1.26 6.35
C LEU A 84 8.07 -0.46 5.17
N GLY A 85 8.01 -1.08 3.99
CA GLY A 85 7.37 -0.48 2.83
C GLY A 85 5.88 -0.23 3.04
N ALA A 86 5.18 -1.18 3.67
CA ALA A 86 3.75 -1.09 3.96
C ALA A 86 3.40 0.02 4.98
N MET A 87 4.27 0.29 5.94
CA MET A 87 4.09 1.40 6.89
C MET A 87 4.30 2.78 6.27
N MET A 88 4.98 2.87 5.13
CA MET A 88 5.43 4.14 4.55
C MET A 88 4.68 4.54 3.27
N ARG A 89 3.87 3.65 2.68
CA ARG A 89 3.10 3.93 1.46
C ARG A 89 1.79 3.18 1.41
N THR A 90 0.86 3.64 0.59
CA THR A 90 -0.30 2.85 0.19
C THR A 90 0.19 1.57 -0.48
N THR A 91 -0.27 0.42 0.01
CA THR A 91 0.07 -0.87 -0.57
C THR A 91 -0.98 -1.32 -1.59
N MET A 92 -0.53 -2.09 -2.57
CA MET A 92 -1.35 -2.58 -3.66
C MET A 92 -1.08 -4.08 -3.84
N ALA A 93 -2.14 -4.88 -3.75
CA ALA A 93 -2.08 -6.32 -3.94
C ALA A 93 -3.17 -6.78 -4.90
N PHE A 94 -2.79 -7.29 -6.05
CA PHE A 94 -3.71 -7.96 -6.97
C PHE A 94 -4.01 -9.36 -6.43
N THR A 95 -5.29 -9.63 -6.16
CA THR A 95 -5.71 -10.87 -5.47
C THR A 95 -6.62 -11.75 -6.30
N THR A 96 -7.26 -11.19 -7.33
CA THR A 96 -8.13 -11.94 -8.23
C THR A 96 -7.88 -11.55 -9.68
N ALA A 97 -8.03 -12.52 -10.61
CA ALA A 97 -8.03 -12.25 -12.05
C ALA A 97 -9.00 -13.21 -12.73
N GLN A 98 -9.73 -12.69 -13.71
CA GLN A 98 -10.69 -13.44 -14.52
C GLN A 98 -10.56 -13.10 -16.00
N GLY A 99 -10.80 -14.08 -16.84
CA GLY A 99 -10.80 -13.94 -18.30
C GLY A 99 -11.78 -14.95 -18.93
N SER A 100 -11.39 -15.56 -20.05
CA SER A 100 -12.22 -16.59 -20.66
C SER A 100 -12.25 -17.89 -19.84
N LYS A 101 -13.41 -18.54 -19.80
CA LYS A 101 -13.56 -19.90 -19.27
C LYS A 101 -13.13 -20.99 -20.25
N GLN A 102 -12.94 -20.63 -21.52
CA GLN A 102 -12.57 -21.56 -22.60
C GLN A 102 -11.22 -21.16 -23.19
N ILE A 103 -10.34 -22.12 -23.37
CA ILE A 103 -8.98 -21.91 -23.87
C ILE A 103 -8.94 -21.41 -25.33
N ASN A 104 -9.96 -21.75 -26.10
CA ASN A 104 -10.06 -21.40 -27.53
C ASN A 104 -10.89 -20.15 -27.83
N VAL A 105 -11.31 -19.40 -26.79
CA VAL A 105 -12.16 -18.21 -26.91
C VAL A 105 -11.44 -17.00 -26.29
N LEU A 106 -11.29 -15.93 -27.08
CA LEU A 106 -10.82 -14.63 -26.60
C LEU A 106 -11.96 -13.95 -25.84
N PRO A 107 -11.78 -13.55 -24.58
CA PRO A 107 -12.83 -12.88 -23.83
C PRO A 107 -13.08 -11.47 -24.38
N THR A 108 -14.34 -11.03 -24.35
CA THR A 108 -14.72 -9.64 -24.59
C THR A 108 -14.42 -8.75 -23.39
N GLU A 109 -14.32 -9.37 -22.19
CA GLU A 109 -14.02 -8.70 -20.95
C GLU A 109 -13.07 -9.56 -20.12
N ALA A 110 -12.11 -8.91 -19.44
CA ALA A 110 -11.24 -9.51 -18.45
C ALA A 110 -11.10 -8.55 -17.27
N SER A 111 -11.11 -9.08 -16.04
CA SER A 111 -11.03 -8.26 -14.83
C SER A 111 -9.98 -8.75 -13.85
N ALA A 112 -9.46 -7.81 -13.04
CA ALA A 112 -8.57 -8.08 -11.93
C ALA A 112 -8.96 -7.24 -10.72
N GLY A 113 -9.04 -7.90 -9.56
CA GLY A 113 -9.30 -7.25 -8.29
C GLY A 113 -8.00 -6.88 -7.59
N VAL A 114 -7.92 -5.64 -7.14
CA VAL A 114 -6.79 -5.13 -6.36
C VAL A 114 -7.26 -4.64 -4.98
N ASN A 115 -6.59 -5.10 -3.93
CA ASN A 115 -6.74 -4.59 -2.57
C ASN A 115 -5.73 -3.47 -2.36
N LEU A 116 -6.22 -2.30 -1.98
CA LEU A 116 -5.41 -1.14 -1.60
C LEU A 116 -5.52 -0.91 -0.09
N ARG A 117 -4.38 -0.71 0.58
CA ARG A 117 -4.33 -0.27 1.97
C ARG A 117 -3.76 1.13 1.99
N LEU A 118 -4.64 2.10 2.24
CA LEU A 118 -4.29 3.52 2.14
C LEU A 118 -3.48 3.98 3.35
N VAL A 119 -2.40 4.70 3.08
CA VAL A 119 -1.75 5.56 4.09
C VAL A 119 -2.55 6.87 4.20
N ASN A 120 -2.47 7.57 5.34
CA ASN A 120 -3.28 8.79 5.59
C ASN A 120 -3.05 9.96 4.64
N LEU A 121 -2.08 9.84 3.74
CA LEU A 121 -1.79 10.84 2.71
C LEU A 121 -2.55 10.60 1.42
N ASP A 122 -3.17 9.42 1.28
CA ASP A 122 -3.95 9.02 0.11
C ASP A 122 -5.44 8.90 0.47
N THR A 123 -6.27 9.20 -0.51
CA THR A 123 -7.72 8.96 -0.49
C THR A 123 -8.08 7.88 -1.50
N PRO A 124 -9.29 7.29 -1.43
CA PRO A 124 -9.77 6.38 -2.47
C PRO A 124 -9.70 6.98 -3.87
N GLU A 125 -10.00 8.28 -4.00
CA GLU A 125 -9.98 9.02 -5.26
C GLU A 125 -8.57 9.20 -5.79
N SER A 126 -7.62 9.64 -4.93
CA SER A 126 -6.21 9.79 -5.32
C SER A 126 -5.58 8.45 -5.70
N ALA A 127 -5.95 7.38 -4.99
CA ALA A 127 -5.47 6.03 -5.28
C ALA A 127 -6.01 5.51 -6.62
N ALA A 128 -7.31 5.71 -6.90
CA ALA A 128 -7.89 5.35 -8.20
C ALA A 128 -7.27 6.17 -9.34
N GLN A 129 -6.99 7.45 -9.09
CA GLN A 129 -6.33 8.31 -10.09
C GLN A 129 -4.91 7.84 -10.37
N HIS A 130 -4.14 7.47 -9.34
CA HIS A 130 -2.80 6.89 -9.53
C HIS A 130 -2.83 5.66 -10.45
N LEU A 131 -3.78 4.73 -10.25
CA LEU A 131 -3.93 3.57 -11.12
C LEU A 131 -4.22 3.98 -12.57
N LYS A 132 -5.12 4.94 -12.79
CA LYS A 132 -5.43 5.46 -14.14
C LYS A 132 -4.20 6.08 -14.80
N ASP A 133 -3.44 6.89 -14.05
CA ASP A 133 -2.25 7.57 -14.52
C ASP A 133 -1.11 6.61 -14.90
N VAL A 134 -1.05 5.45 -14.23
CA VAL A 134 -0.10 4.38 -14.52
C VAL A 134 -0.56 3.59 -15.76
N ILE A 135 -1.83 3.17 -15.81
CA ILE A 135 -2.37 2.28 -16.83
C ILE A 135 -2.40 2.97 -18.21
N ARG A 136 -2.81 4.24 -18.27
CA ARG A 136 -2.87 5.05 -19.51
C ARG A 136 -3.51 4.34 -20.72
N ASN A 137 -4.58 3.60 -20.47
CA ASN A 137 -5.29 2.86 -21.50
C ASN A 137 -6.80 2.97 -21.30
N ASP A 138 -7.47 3.68 -22.20
CA ASP A 138 -8.92 3.93 -22.16
C ASP A 138 -9.79 2.68 -22.26
N LYS A 139 -9.21 1.55 -22.70
CA LYS A 139 -9.88 0.25 -22.76
C LYS A 139 -9.82 -0.51 -21.42
N VAL A 140 -9.13 0.04 -20.43
CA VAL A 140 -9.04 -0.52 -19.07
C VAL A 140 -9.70 0.43 -18.08
N GLU A 141 -10.90 0.09 -17.69
CA GLU A 141 -11.66 0.82 -16.68
C GLU A 141 -11.10 0.55 -15.28
N VAL A 142 -10.97 1.60 -14.47
CA VAL A 142 -10.64 1.53 -13.04
C VAL A 142 -11.89 1.88 -12.24
N LYS A 143 -12.47 0.91 -11.55
CA LYS A 143 -13.70 1.06 -10.75
C LYS A 143 -13.43 0.84 -9.28
N VAL A 144 -13.77 1.82 -8.44
CA VAL A 144 -13.78 1.66 -6.98
C VAL A 144 -15.04 0.87 -6.60
N THR A 145 -14.87 -0.36 -6.13
CA THR A 145 -15.98 -1.26 -5.75
C THR A 145 -16.38 -1.08 -4.28
N TYR A 146 -15.38 -0.80 -3.43
CA TYR A 146 -15.56 -0.48 -2.02
C TYR A 146 -14.44 0.44 -1.57
N ALA A 147 -14.74 1.42 -0.75
CA ALA A 147 -13.75 2.36 -0.25
C ALA A 147 -14.05 2.83 1.19
N GLN A 148 -12.99 3.00 1.94
CA GLN A 148 -12.96 3.72 3.20
C GLN A 148 -11.69 4.58 3.22
N ASN A 149 -11.78 5.77 3.79
CA ASN A 149 -10.61 6.59 4.05
C ASN A 149 -9.68 5.91 5.07
N ALA A 150 -8.40 6.20 5.00
CA ALA A 150 -7.47 5.83 6.04
C ALA A 150 -7.92 6.41 7.38
N SER A 151 -7.72 5.66 8.47
CA SER A 151 -8.00 6.17 9.81
C SER A 151 -7.02 7.30 10.16
N PRO A 152 -7.44 8.35 10.88
CA PRO A 152 -6.51 9.33 11.41
C PRO A 152 -5.48 8.64 12.33
N TYR A 153 -4.28 9.19 12.40
CA TYR A 153 -3.29 8.70 13.35
C TYR A 153 -3.70 9.07 14.78
N ALA A 154 -3.62 8.10 15.69
CA ALA A 154 -3.68 8.42 17.11
C ALA A 154 -2.45 9.25 17.50
N SER A 155 -2.62 10.19 18.42
CA SER A 155 -1.51 10.95 18.96
C SER A 155 -0.58 10.04 19.77
N ALA A 156 0.72 10.28 19.66
CA ALA A 156 1.74 9.67 20.49
C ALA A 156 2.42 10.73 21.41
N GLU A 157 1.75 11.87 21.61
CA GLU A 157 2.26 13.03 22.37
C GLU A 157 1.23 13.58 23.36
N ASP A 158 0.10 12.88 23.55
CA ASP A 158 -0.97 13.30 24.47
C ASP A 158 -1.00 12.48 25.77
N ALA A 159 -1.82 12.92 26.72
CA ALA A 159 -1.97 12.27 28.04
C ALA A 159 -2.47 10.83 27.96
N ASN A 160 -3.21 10.46 26.89
CA ASN A 160 -3.67 9.08 26.69
C ASN A 160 -2.48 8.18 26.33
N TRP A 161 -1.60 8.67 25.46
CA TRP A 161 -0.37 7.98 25.14
C TRP A 161 0.53 7.81 26.36
N GLU A 162 0.74 8.88 27.15
CA GLU A 162 1.55 8.83 28.37
C GLU A 162 1.01 7.80 29.35
N THR A 163 -0.32 7.79 29.56
CA THR A 163 -1.00 6.82 30.44
C THR A 163 -0.80 5.38 29.96
N LEU A 164 -1.01 5.14 28.67
CA LEU A 164 -0.84 3.82 28.06
C LEU A 164 0.62 3.37 28.14
N ALA A 165 1.56 4.23 27.75
CA ALA A 165 2.99 3.92 27.75
C ALA A 165 3.48 3.59 29.17
N LYS A 166 3.02 4.35 30.17
CA LYS A 166 3.32 4.08 31.57
C LYS A 166 2.75 2.71 32.01
N ALA A 167 1.48 2.43 31.72
CA ALA A 167 0.85 1.16 32.11
C ALA A 167 1.55 -0.05 31.48
N VAL A 168 1.96 0.05 30.21
CA VAL A 168 2.74 -0.99 29.52
C VAL A 168 4.11 -1.16 30.17
N GLY A 169 4.84 -0.07 30.42
CA GLY A 169 6.16 -0.11 31.06
C GLY A 169 6.15 -0.66 32.48
N ASP A 170 5.12 -0.32 33.26
CA ASP A 170 4.93 -0.83 34.64
C ASP A 170 4.62 -2.35 34.63
N THR A 171 3.88 -2.83 33.63
CA THR A 171 3.49 -4.25 33.51
C THR A 171 4.63 -5.11 32.95
N TRP A 172 5.33 -4.63 31.94
CA TRP A 172 6.43 -5.34 31.29
C TRP A 172 7.73 -4.56 31.47
N GLN A 173 8.34 -4.72 32.63
CA GLN A 173 9.59 -4.04 32.97
C GLN A 173 10.69 -4.35 31.96
N GLY A 174 11.39 -3.31 31.53
CA GLY A 174 12.46 -3.41 30.52
C GLY A 174 11.97 -3.46 29.07
N SER A 175 10.66 -3.39 28.84
CA SER A 175 10.12 -3.27 27.48
C SER A 175 10.37 -1.88 26.88
N ILE A 176 10.52 -1.83 25.55
CA ILE A 176 10.56 -0.58 24.78
C ILE A 176 9.13 -0.28 24.35
N VAL A 177 8.55 0.78 24.88
CA VAL A 177 7.22 1.23 24.47
C VAL A 177 7.36 2.21 23.33
N SER A 178 6.69 1.91 22.22
CA SER A 178 6.77 2.73 21.00
C SER A 178 5.44 2.74 20.26
N PRO A 179 5.04 3.86 19.65
CA PRO A 179 3.94 3.85 18.71
C PRO A 179 4.29 2.96 17.51
N TYR A 180 3.27 2.34 16.94
CA TYR A 180 3.39 1.48 15.76
C TYR A 180 2.23 1.73 14.81
N LEU A 181 2.50 1.82 13.51
CA LEU A 181 1.45 1.94 12.52
C LEU A 181 0.85 0.56 12.20
N MET A 182 -0.39 0.33 12.64
CA MET A 182 -1.12 -0.89 12.33
C MET A 182 -1.42 -0.95 10.82
N MET A 183 -0.93 -1.99 10.17
CA MET A 183 -1.14 -2.23 8.72
C MET A 183 -2.43 -3.02 8.43
N ALA A 184 -3.12 -3.47 9.45
CA ALA A 184 -4.42 -4.15 9.38
C ALA A 184 -5.56 -3.23 9.81
N CYS A 185 -6.80 -3.67 9.62
CA CYS A 185 -7.96 -2.97 10.16
C CYS A 185 -8.19 -3.38 11.62
N SER A 186 -8.66 -2.42 12.43
CA SER A 186 -9.07 -2.62 13.81
C SER A 186 -10.30 -1.75 14.10
N ASP A 187 -11.16 -2.21 15.02
CA ASP A 187 -12.32 -1.45 15.48
C ASP A 187 -11.93 -0.18 16.26
N SER A 188 -10.66 -0.04 16.66
CA SER A 188 -10.13 1.17 17.29
C SER A 188 -10.33 2.44 16.47
N ARG A 189 -10.58 2.31 15.16
CA ARG A 189 -10.94 3.44 14.28
C ARG A 189 -12.26 4.12 14.63
N HIS A 190 -13.11 3.49 15.44
CA HIS A 190 -14.43 3.96 15.86
C HIS A 190 -14.41 4.56 17.27
N PHE A 191 -13.29 4.54 17.94
CA PHE A 191 -13.05 5.05 19.30
C PHE A 191 -11.91 6.09 19.29
#